data_8e9c6e4ea2241050f152130090828db1
#
_entry.id   8e9c6e4ea2241050f152130090828db1
#
_cell.length_a   1.000
_cell.length_b   1.000
_cell.length_c   1.000
_cell.angle_alpha   90.00
_cell.angle_beta   90.00
_cell.angle_gamma   90.00
#
_symmetry.space_group_name_H-M   'P 1'
#
loop_
_entity.id
_entity.type
_entity.pdbx_description
1 polymer ?
#
loop_
_entity_poly.entity_id
_entity_poly.type
_entity_poly.pdbx_seq_one_letter_code
_entity_poly.pdbx_strand_id
1 'polypeptide(L)'
;MEGDSVTLYTGVQTDQQEDIKWYFKDTRIAQVSGDLSYICTDVQCNEGTERFRDRLKLDNQTGSLTMTNISNTDSGLYELKIISSSSSSDKIFSVTVNGVSADEEEVNEGESVTLDPGVTKSPNDVMTWYFNDILIAEITGDQCNERFRDRLKLDHQTGSLNITNTRTTDSGLYKLQISIISSSFSISRVKRFNVTVTGAVPGSGLSPAAVAGGCAAVAVVLLLAAVVVVYRRRRRYSQAAQNDSDVNNSDQKDYPLNQIQTEAAKETVFH
;
A
#
# COMPACT_ATOMS: atom_id res chain seq x y z
N MET A 1 -4.35 -0.46 3.27
CA MET A 1 -4.57 -1.92 3.09
C MET A 1 -4.14 -2.62 4.37
N GLU A 2 -4.58 -3.84 4.61
CA GLU A 2 -4.11 -4.60 5.79
C GLU A 2 -2.60 -4.79 5.76
N GLY A 3 -1.97 -4.61 6.92
CA GLY A 3 -0.52 -4.65 7.06
C GLY A 3 0.21 -3.33 6.77
N ASP A 4 -0.49 -2.33 6.23
CA ASP A 4 0.08 -1.00 6.01
C ASP A 4 0.37 -0.28 7.34
N SER A 5 1.16 0.80 7.25
CA SER A 5 1.30 1.78 8.32
C SER A 5 0.81 3.13 7.84
N VAL A 6 0.18 3.89 8.73
CA VAL A 6 -0.30 5.23 8.45
C VAL A 6 0.11 6.18 9.56
N THR A 7 0.54 7.38 9.17
CA THR A 7 0.77 8.50 10.08
C THR A 7 -0.23 9.59 9.76
N LEU A 8 -0.99 10.01 10.77
CA LEU A 8 -1.93 11.12 10.71
C LEU A 8 -1.22 12.35 11.29
N TYR A 9 -1.07 13.40 10.47
CA TYR A 9 -0.37 14.61 10.87
C TYR A 9 -1.33 15.61 11.52
N THR A 10 -0.89 16.18 12.63
CA THR A 10 -1.63 17.26 13.29
C THR A 10 -1.71 18.50 12.39
N GLY A 11 -0.65 18.78 11.64
CA GLY A 11 -0.52 19.98 10.82
C GLY A 11 -0.08 21.21 11.63
N VAL A 12 0.23 21.01 12.91
CA VAL A 12 0.73 22.07 13.81
C VAL A 12 2.07 21.65 14.39
N GLN A 13 2.91 22.61 14.72
CA GLN A 13 4.02 22.38 15.64
C GLN A 13 3.45 22.65 17.04
N THR A 14 3.53 21.64 17.90
CA THR A 14 3.09 21.78 19.28
C THR A 14 3.97 22.81 19.96
N ASP A 15 3.38 23.89 20.44
CA ASP A 15 4.03 24.67 21.48
C ASP A 15 3.86 23.91 22.82
N GLN A 16 4.75 24.19 23.77
CA GLN A 16 4.77 23.48 25.07
C GLN A 16 3.54 23.79 25.96
N GLN A 17 2.43 24.26 25.41
CA GLN A 17 1.22 24.66 26.10
C GLN A 17 -0.04 23.95 25.59
N GLU A 18 0.09 23.06 24.61
CA GLU A 18 -1.06 22.39 23.98
C GLU A 18 -1.10 20.90 24.34
N ASP A 19 -2.24 20.48 24.87
CA ASP A 19 -2.53 19.06 25.02
C ASP A 19 -3.07 18.50 23.71
N ILE A 20 -2.47 17.40 23.23
CA ILE A 20 -2.92 16.68 22.04
C ILE A 20 -3.54 15.37 22.46
N LYS A 21 -4.77 15.13 22.02
CA LYS A 21 -5.52 13.92 22.34
C LYS A 21 -6.09 13.30 21.06
N TRP A 22 -5.86 12.01 20.89
CA TRP A 22 -6.39 11.20 19.81
C TRP A 22 -7.49 10.28 20.31
N TYR A 23 -8.58 10.22 19.58
CA TYR A 23 -9.72 9.36 19.87
C TYR A 23 -10.05 8.46 18.69
N PHE A 24 -10.53 7.26 18.97
CA PHE A 24 -11.13 6.35 18.03
C PHE A 24 -12.46 5.86 18.59
N LYS A 25 -13.57 6.12 17.86
CA LYS A 25 -14.93 5.79 18.34
C LYS A 25 -15.15 6.28 19.79
N ASP A 26 -14.91 7.55 20.03
CA ASP A 26 -15.06 8.25 21.32
C ASP A 26 -14.12 7.75 22.45
N THR A 27 -13.28 6.74 22.18
CA THR A 27 -12.30 6.25 23.15
C THR A 27 -10.94 6.88 22.89
N ARG A 28 -10.33 7.47 23.91
CA ARG A 28 -8.99 8.06 23.82
C ARG A 28 -7.95 6.96 23.65
N ILE A 29 -7.18 7.05 22.56
CA ILE A 29 -6.16 6.05 22.19
C ILE A 29 -4.72 6.56 22.30
N ALA A 30 -4.51 7.87 22.31
CA ALA A 30 -3.20 8.48 22.52
C ALA A 30 -3.34 9.88 23.10
N GLN A 31 -2.36 10.32 23.88
CA GLN A 31 -2.28 11.68 24.42
C GLN A 31 -0.83 12.06 24.68
N VAL A 32 -0.52 13.34 24.43
CA VAL A 32 0.67 14.02 24.94
C VAL A 32 0.23 15.35 25.54
N SER A 33 0.66 15.65 26.77
CA SER A 33 0.49 16.98 27.38
C SER A 33 1.55 17.94 26.88
N GLY A 34 1.21 19.24 26.83
CA GLY A 34 2.12 20.26 26.30
C GLY A 34 3.45 20.34 27.03
N ASP A 35 3.45 20.14 28.36
CA ASP A 35 4.66 20.08 29.18
C ASP A 35 5.39 18.73 29.16
N LEU A 36 4.91 17.79 28.34
CA LEU A 36 5.41 16.41 28.23
C LEU A 36 5.35 15.61 29.55
N SER A 37 4.65 16.10 30.56
CA SER A 37 4.51 15.42 31.87
C SER A 37 3.67 14.15 31.78
N TYR A 38 2.78 14.07 30.78
CA TYR A 38 1.93 12.91 30.56
C TYR A 38 1.90 12.52 29.09
N ILE A 39 2.29 11.27 28.82
CA ILE A 39 2.25 10.67 27.47
C ILE A 39 1.68 9.26 27.64
N CYS A 40 0.69 8.91 26.82
CA CYS A 40 0.16 7.57 26.77
C CYS A 40 -0.22 7.16 25.36
N THR A 41 -0.20 5.86 25.10
CA THR A 41 -0.79 5.23 23.92
C THR A 41 -1.55 3.97 24.32
N ASP A 42 -2.54 3.59 23.51
CA ASP A 42 -3.38 2.39 23.66
C ASP A 42 -3.87 2.14 25.10
N VAL A 43 -3.59 0.96 25.66
CA VAL A 43 -4.06 0.55 27.01
C VAL A 43 -3.54 1.45 28.14
N GLN A 44 -2.48 2.21 27.92
CA GLN A 44 -2.01 3.18 28.90
C GLN A 44 -2.94 4.39 29.00
N CYS A 45 -3.67 4.70 27.90
CA CYS A 45 -4.64 5.79 27.88
C CYS A 45 -6.02 5.38 28.40
N ASN A 46 -6.51 4.21 27.97
CA ASN A 46 -7.83 3.68 28.35
C ASN A 46 -7.88 2.16 28.23
N GLU A 47 -8.67 1.55 29.12
CA GLU A 47 -9.10 0.16 28.96
C GLU A 47 -9.97 0.02 27.69
N GLY A 48 -9.94 -1.15 27.04
CA GLY A 48 -10.70 -1.41 25.82
C GLY A 48 -9.99 -0.99 24.52
N THR A 49 -8.73 -0.56 24.63
CA THR A 49 -7.89 -0.18 23.47
C THR A 49 -6.85 -1.25 23.13
N GLU A 50 -6.98 -2.47 23.67
CA GLU A 50 -6.05 -3.60 23.51
C GLU A 50 -5.80 -3.94 22.03
N ARG A 51 -6.78 -3.64 21.18
CA ARG A 51 -6.67 -3.80 19.72
C ARG A 51 -5.52 -3.00 19.09
N PHE A 52 -5.09 -1.91 19.75
CA PHE A 52 -4.01 -1.03 19.29
C PHE A 52 -2.67 -1.34 19.97
N ARG A 53 -2.62 -2.32 20.86
CA ARG A 53 -1.43 -2.62 21.68
C ARG A 53 -0.18 -2.76 20.80
N ASP A 54 0.86 -2.01 21.18
CA ASP A 54 2.18 -1.97 20.52
C ASP A 54 2.16 -1.52 19.04
N ARG A 55 1.00 -1.05 18.54
CA ARG A 55 0.85 -0.59 17.16
C ARG A 55 0.74 0.92 17.00
N LEU A 56 0.60 1.65 18.10
CA LEU A 56 0.55 3.11 18.09
C LEU A 56 1.90 3.71 18.46
N LYS A 57 2.29 4.73 17.73
CA LYS A 57 3.42 5.62 18.06
C LYS A 57 2.95 7.06 18.00
N LEU A 58 3.14 7.79 19.07
CA LEU A 58 2.86 9.22 19.17
C LEU A 58 4.17 9.98 19.09
N ASP A 59 4.25 10.91 18.14
CA ASP A 59 5.38 11.84 18.05
C ASP A 59 5.22 12.95 19.08
N ASN A 60 6.14 13.03 20.02
CA ASN A 60 6.05 13.97 21.14
C ASN A 60 6.28 15.44 20.72
N GLN A 61 6.87 15.69 19.56
CA GLN A 61 7.14 17.04 19.07
C GLN A 61 6.02 17.58 18.20
N THR A 62 5.41 16.73 17.40
CA THR A 62 4.35 17.13 16.47
C THR A 62 2.95 16.67 16.90
N GLY A 63 2.88 15.76 17.86
CA GLY A 63 1.63 15.12 18.25
C GLY A 63 1.04 14.19 17.18
N SER A 64 1.77 13.92 16.09
CA SER A 64 1.31 13.07 14.99
C SER A 64 1.20 11.61 15.44
N LEU A 65 0.12 10.93 15.02
CA LEU A 65 -0.16 9.55 15.40
C LEU A 65 0.21 8.61 14.26
N THR A 66 1.09 7.65 14.52
CA THR A 66 1.42 6.55 13.61
C THR A 66 0.77 5.27 14.09
N MET A 67 0.07 4.59 13.18
CA MET A 67 -0.48 3.25 13.37
C MET A 67 0.26 2.29 12.46
N THR A 68 0.75 1.19 13.00
CA THR A 68 1.48 0.15 12.23
C THR A 68 0.64 -1.11 12.10
N ASN A 69 0.87 -1.89 11.05
CA ASN A 69 0.20 -3.16 10.78
C ASN A 69 -1.33 -3.04 10.94
N ILE A 70 -1.92 -2.06 10.24
CA ILE A 70 -3.35 -1.80 10.30
C ILE A 70 -4.17 -2.96 9.71
N SER A 71 -5.34 -3.18 10.26
CA SER A 71 -6.30 -4.19 9.83
C SER A 71 -7.65 -3.55 9.47
N ASN A 72 -8.53 -4.31 8.82
CA ASN A 72 -9.88 -3.83 8.46
C ASN A 72 -10.66 -3.33 9.69
N THR A 73 -10.38 -3.91 10.87
CA THR A 73 -11.02 -3.49 12.11
C THR A 73 -10.59 -2.10 12.58
N ASP A 74 -9.47 -1.57 12.09
CA ASP A 74 -8.98 -0.23 12.39
C ASP A 74 -9.64 0.85 11.52
N SER A 75 -10.53 0.45 10.61
CA SER A 75 -11.35 1.39 9.84
C SER A 75 -12.30 2.17 10.75
N GLY A 76 -12.38 3.47 10.51
CA GLY A 76 -13.26 4.34 11.26
C GLY A 76 -12.78 5.79 11.31
N LEU A 77 -13.42 6.57 12.16
CA LEU A 77 -13.07 7.96 12.40
C LEU A 77 -12.06 8.07 13.54
N TYR A 78 -11.00 8.81 13.26
CA TYR A 78 -9.99 9.20 14.23
C TYR A 78 -10.13 10.70 14.46
N GLU A 79 -10.37 11.09 15.70
CA GLU A 79 -10.53 12.48 16.10
C GLU A 79 -9.29 12.96 16.83
N LEU A 80 -8.73 14.06 16.35
CA LEU A 80 -7.64 14.79 16.99
C LEU A 80 -8.27 15.99 17.72
N LYS A 81 -7.93 16.16 18.99
CA LYS A 81 -8.22 17.37 19.78
C LYS A 81 -6.93 18.03 20.22
N ILE A 82 -6.77 19.30 19.89
CA ILE A 82 -5.67 20.15 20.32
C ILE A 82 -6.26 21.18 21.27
N ILE A 83 -5.82 21.18 22.52
CA ILE A 83 -6.37 21.98 23.61
C ILE A 83 -5.28 22.86 24.19
N SER A 84 -5.41 24.16 24.04
CA SER A 84 -4.59 25.15 24.72
C SER A 84 -5.37 25.83 25.86
N SER A 85 -4.71 26.70 26.62
CA SER A 85 -5.34 27.48 27.66
C SER A 85 -6.45 28.44 27.16
N SER A 86 -6.41 28.80 25.87
CA SER A 86 -7.29 29.82 25.28
C SER A 86 -8.14 29.31 24.12
N SER A 87 -7.86 28.14 23.58
CA SER A 87 -8.53 27.61 22.39
C SER A 87 -8.58 26.08 22.38
N SER A 88 -9.53 25.54 21.63
CA SER A 88 -9.59 24.13 21.30
C SER A 88 -9.83 23.99 19.80
N SER A 89 -9.13 23.09 19.13
CA SER A 89 -9.38 22.75 17.75
C SER A 89 -9.50 21.24 17.57
N ASP A 90 -10.42 20.83 16.70
CA ASP A 90 -10.70 19.43 16.41
C ASP A 90 -10.44 19.15 14.93
N LYS A 91 -9.88 17.96 14.63
CA LYS A 91 -9.68 17.48 13.26
C LYS A 91 -10.09 16.02 13.18
N ILE A 92 -10.83 15.66 12.13
CA ILE A 92 -11.33 14.30 11.93
C ILE A 92 -10.64 13.69 10.71
N PHE A 93 -10.15 12.46 10.87
CA PHE A 93 -9.59 11.65 9.81
C PHE A 93 -10.47 10.41 9.60
N SER A 94 -10.91 10.19 8.38
CA SER A 94 -11.58 8.94 7.99
C SER A 94 -10.55 7.97 7.45
N VAL A 95 -10.39 6.84 8.13
CA VAL A 95 -9.47 5.77 7.74
C VAL A 95 -10.27 4.58 7.27
N THR A 96 -10.02 4.12 6.04
CA THR A 96 -10.61 2.90 5.47
C THR A 96 -9.49 1.92 5.13
N VAL A 97 -9.56 0.71 5.68
CA VAL A 97 -8.59 -0.35 5.45
C VAL A 97 -9.25 -1.47 4.66
N ASN A 98 -8.68 -1.80 3.51
CA ASN A 98 -9.13 -2.91 2.68
C ASN A 98 -8.20 -4.11 2.86
N GLY A 99 -8.77 -5.33 2.81
CA GLY A 99 -7.98 -6.56 2.83
C GLY A 99 -7.09 -6.69 1.59
N VAL A 100 -5.96 -7.35 1.74
CA VAL A 100 -5.06 -7.71 0.65
C VAL A 100 -4.70 -9.18 0.70
N SER A 101 -4.69 -9.82 -0.47
CA SER A 101 -4.01 -11.09 -0.72
C SER A 101 -2.68 -10.84 -1.42
N ALA A 102 -1.76 -11.80 -1.34
CA ALA A 102 -0.60 -11.80 -2.23
C ALA A 102 -1.07 -12.07 -3.67
N ASP A 103 -0.43 -11.43 -4.65
CA ASP A 103 -0.60 -11.78 -6.06
C ASP A 103 0.23 -13.05 -6.32
N GLU A 104 -0.37 -14.04 -6.96
CA GLU A 104 0.30 -15.29 -7.31
C GLU A 104 0.88 -15.18 -8.73
N GLU A 105 2.19 -15.41 -8.87
CA GLU A 105 2.91 -15.35 -10.13
C GLU A 105 3.61 -16.69 -10.39
N GLU A 106 3.26 -17.32 -11.51
CA GLU A 106 3.90 -18.57 -11.95
C GLU A 106 4.72 -18.30 -13.21
N VAL A 107 5.95 -18.80 -13.23
CA VAL A 107 6.90 -18.63 -14.34
C VAL A 107 7.76 -19.88 -14.49
N ASN A 108 8.14 -20.23 -15.74
CA ASN A 108 9.08 -21.31 -15.96
C ASN A 108 10.53 -20.84 -15.78
N GLU A 109 11.39 -21.75 -15.37
CA GLU A 109 12.82 -21.47 -15.25
C GLU A 109 13.40 -20.98 -16.59
N GLY A 110 14.20 -19.91 -16.54
CA GLY A 110 14.77 -19.25 -17.71
C GLY A 110 13.89 -18.15 -18.32
N GLU A 111 12.60 -18.10 -18.00
CA GLU A 111 11.71 -17.01 -18.44
C GLU A 111 11.88 -15.75 -17.57
N SER A 112 11.09 -14.73 -17.85
CA SER A 112 11.09 -13.48 -17.09
C SER A 112 9.74 -13.26 -16.45
N VAL A 113 9.72 -12.74 -15.22
CA VAL A 113 8.53 -12.32 -14.50
C VAL A 113 8.59 -10.82 -14.20
N THR A 114 7.49 -10.13 -14.33
CA THR A 114 7.36 -8.70 -13.98
C THR A 114 6.35 -8.53 -12.87
N LEU A 115 6.81 -8.06 -11.72
CA LEU A 115 5.99 -7.75 -10.56
C LEU A 115 5.53 -6.29 -10.66
N ASP A 116 4.23 -6.10 -10.92
CA ASP A 116 3.64 -4.79 -11.15
C ASP A 116 3.04 -4.23 -9.84
N PRO A 117 3.44 -3.04 -9.38
CA PRO A 117 2.82 -2.36 -8.25
C PRO A 117 1.29 -2.22 -8.38
N GLY A 118 0.76 -2.08 -9.59
CA GLY A 118 -0.66 -1.85 -9.86
C GLY A 118 -1.15 -0.50 -9.36
N VAL A 119 -0.24 0.44 -9.11
CA VAL A 119 -0.52 1.81 -8.67
C VAL A 119 0.28 2.80 -9.51
N THR A 120 -0.28 3.97 -9.73
CA THR A 120 0.44 5.06 -10.38
C THR A 120 1.41 5.67 -9.37
N LYS A 121 2.71 5.65 -9.70
CA LYS A 121 3.75 6.27 -8.88
C LYS A 121 3.66 7.78 -8.94
N SER A 122 3.68 8.43 -7.78
CA SER A 122 3.86 9.89 -7.66
C SER A 122 5.35 10.25 -7.49
N PRO A 123 5.76 11.48 -7.82
CA PRO A 123 7.17 11.88 -7.74
C PRO A 123 7.81 11.72 -6.36
N ASN A 124 7.02 11.86 -5.30
CA ASN A 124 7.48 11.77 -3.92
C ASN A 124 7.33 10.36 -3.31
N ASP A 125 6.81 9.39 -4.08
CA ASP A 125 6.65 8.04 -3.59
C ASP A 125 7.99 7.32 -3.60
N VAL A 126 8.34 6.73 -2.47
CA VAL A 126 9.49 5.86 -2.32
C VAL A 126 9.01 4.42 -2.43
N MET A 127 9.63 3.65 -3.29
CA MET A 127 9.31 2.24 -3.50
C MET A 127 10.55 1.38 -3.23
N THR A 128 10.37 0.37 -2.39
CA THR A 128 11.45 -0.51 -1.94
C THR A 128 11.02 -1.97 -2.06
N TRP A 129 11.82 -2.77 -2.75
CA TRP A 129 11.55 -4.18 -2.97
C TRP A 129 12.36 -5.08 -2.05
N TYR A 130 11.71 -6.09 -1.51
CA TYR A 130 12.30 -7.12 -0.65
C TYR A 130 12.01 -8.51 -1.21
N PHE A 131 12.95 -9.43 -1.01
CA PHE A 131 12.78 -10.87 -1.24
C PHE A 131 13.07 -11.60 0.06
N ASN A 132 12.09 -12.34 0.60
CA ASN A 132 12.20 -13.03 1.89
C ASN A 132 12.78 -12.10 2.98
N ASP A 133 12.24 -10.88 3.08
CA ASP A 133 12.63 -9.80 4.01
C ASP A 133 14.02 -9.17 3.79
N ILE A 134 14.73 -9.56 2.73
CA ILE A 134 16.02 -8.98 2.36
C ILE A 134 15.78 -7.92 1.29
N LEU A 135 16.34 -6.72 1.47
CA LEU A 135 16.31 -5.63 0.48
C LEU A 135 16.98 -6.09 -0.83
N ILE A 136 16.27 -5.93 -1.96
CA ILE A 136 16.78 -6.32 -3.28
C ILE A 136 16.84 -5.17 -4.28
N ALA A 137 15.97 -4.17 -4.17
CA ALA A 137 15.99 -2.99 -5.03
C ALA A 137 15.27 -1.81 -4.37
N GLU A 138 15.73 -0.59 -4.64
CA GLU A 138 15.11 0.65 -4.19
C GLU A 138 15.11 1.69 -5.31
N ILE A 139 14.00 2.45 -5.45
CA ILE A 139 13.82 3.38 -6.57
C ILE A 139 14.74 4.61 -6.49
N THR A 140 15.26 4.92 -5.30
CA THR A 140 16.17 6.04 -5.03
C THR A 140 17.65 5.65 -5.03
N GLY A 141 17.96 4.36 -5.20
CA GLY A 141 19.32 3.83 -5.11
C GLY A 141 19.69 2.91 -6.26
N ASP A 142 20.98 2.88 -6.59
CA ASP A 142 21.54 1.96 -7.59
C ASP A 142 21.88 0.56 -7.00
N GLN A 143 21.41 0.27 -5.79
CA GLN A 143 21.77 -0.98 -5.10
C GLN A 143 20.84 -2.11 -5.50
N CYS A 144 21.41 -3.07 -6.23
CA CYS A 144 20.81 -4.38 -6.45
C CYS A 144 21.55 -5.44 -5.62
N ASN A 145 20.80 -6.32 -4.97
CA ASN A 145 21.37 -7.42 -4.21
C ASN A 145 22.20 -8.36 -5.12
N GLU A 146 23.40 -8.77 -4.68
CA GLU A 146 24.32 -9.63 -5.43
C GLU A 146 23.68 -10.97 -5.89
N ARG A 147 22.70 -11.49 -5.13
CA ARG A 147 21.97 -12.71 -5.46
C ARG A 147 21.34 -12.68 -6.85
N PHE A 148 20.77 -11.52 -7.21
CA PHE A 148 20.06 -11.36 -8.48
C PHE A 148 20.93 -10.77 -9.58
N ARG A 149 22.07 -10.19 -9.25
CA ARG A 149 23.06 -9.56 -10.15
C ARG A 149 22.60 -9.56 -11.61
N ASP A 150 22.64 -8.49 -12.33
CA ASP A 150 22.30 -8.35 -13.76
C ASP A 150 20.91 -8.90 -14.21
N ARG A 151 20.18 -9.61 -13.36
CA ARG A 151 18.87 -10.21 -13.66
C ARG A 151 17.68 -9.37 -13.15
N LEU A 152 17.90 -8.44 -12.21
CA LEU A 152 16.88 -7.49 -11.78
C LEU A 152 16.92 -6.23 -12.63
N LYS A 153 15.74 -5.78 -13.02
CA LYS A 153 15.52 -4.48 -13.66
C LYS A 153 14.37 -3.77 -12.95
N LEU A 154 14.67 -2.65 -12.32
CA LEU A 154 13.67 -1.79 -11.71
C LEU A 154 13.27 -0.70 -12.70
N ASP A 155 11.98 -0.61 -13.01
CA ASP A 155 11.44 0.52 -13.76
C ASP A 155 11.20 1.70 -12.81
N HIS A 156 12.00 2.74 -12.94
CA HIS A 156 11.93 3.93 -12.09
C HIS A 156 10.68 4.79 -12.34
N GLN A 157 9.96 4.58 -13.45
CA GLN A 157 8.72 5.31 -13.74
C GLN A 157 7.50 4.63 -13.11
N THR A 158 7.43 3.32 -13.19
CA THR A 158 6.29 2.54 -12.70
C THR A 158 6.54 1.92 -11.33
N GLY A 159 7.81 1.74 -10.95
CA GLY A 159 8.21 0.97 -9.77
C GLY A 159 8.14 -0.54 -9.97
N SER A 160 7.84 -1.03 -11.19
CA SER A 160 7.76 -2.45 -11.50
C SER A 160 9.13 -3.12 -11.43
N LEU A 161 9.18 -4.33 -10.87
CA LEU A 161 10.38 -5.14 -10.79
C LEU A 161 10.32 -6.26 -11.81
N ASN A 162 11.26 -6.28 -12.76
CA ASN A 162 11.42 -7.35 -13.72
C ASN A 162 12.59 -8.26 -13.32
N ILE A 163 12.35 -9.56 -13.27
CA ILE A 163 13.35 -10.60 -13.00
C ILE A 163 13.52 -11.41 -14.26
N THR A 164 14.71 -11.35 -14.86
CA THR A 164 15.03 -12.07 -16.10
C THR A 164 15.77 -13.36 -15.79
N ASN A 165 15.64 -14.36 -16.67
CA ASN A 165 16.32 -15.65 -16.54
C ASN A 165 16.10 -16.24 -15.13
N THR A 166 14.82 -16.40 -14.75
CA THR A 166 14.39 -16.88 -13.44
C THR A 166 14.94 -18.27 -13.15
N ARG A 167 15.20 -18.54 -11.88
CA ARG A 167 15.69 -19.81 -11.36
C ARG A 167 14.73 -20.34 -10.31
N THR A 168 14.67 -21.65 -10.12
CA THR A 168 13.85 -22.27 -9.06
C THR A 168 14.14 -21.67 -7.68
N THR A 169 15.39 -21.22 -7.44
CA THR A 169 15.79 -20.51 -6.21
C THR A 169 15.17 -19.13 -6.07
N ASP A 170 14.62 -18.54 -7.12
CA ASP A 170 13.95 -17.23 -7.06
C ASP A 170 12.47 -17.35 -6.63
N SER A 171 11.98 -18.58 -6.44
CA SER A 171 10.67 -18.82 -5.82
C SER A 171 10.63 -18.29 -4.40
N GLY A 172 9.54 -17.61 -4.04
CA GLY A 172 9.36 -17.08 -2.69
C GLY A 172 8.51 -15.83 -2.64
N LEU A 173 8.51 -15.19 -1.47
CA LEU A 173 7.72 -14.01 -1.19
C LEU A 173 8.50 -12.73 -1.55
N TYR A 174 7.97 -11.99 -2.51
CA TYR A 174 8.42 -10.63 -2.82
C TYR A 174 7.49 -9.63 -2.15
N LYS A 175 8.07 -8.62 -1.53
CA LYS A 175 7.33 -7.51 -0.91
C LYS A 175 7.76 -6.20 -1.54
N LEU A 176 6.78 -5.42 -1.96
CA LEU A 176 6.96 -4.03 -2.33
C LEU A 176 6.44 -3.16 -1.19
N GLN A 177 7.30 -2.35 -0.62
CA GLN A 177 6.90 -1.28 0.29
C GLN A 177 6.82 0.04 -0.48
N ILE A 178 5.67 0.71 -0.39
CA ILE A 178 5.40 2.00 -1.02
C ILE A 178 5.14 3.00 0.08
N SER A 179 5.97 4.06 0.16
CA SER A 179 5.75 5.17 1.07
C SER A 179 5.13 6.34 0.32
N ILE A 180 3.89 6.66 0.64
CA ILE A 180 3.11 7.76 0.06
C ILE A 180 3.07 8.87 1.10
N ILE A 181 3.51 10.08 0.74
CA ILE A 181 3.60 11.22 1.64
C ILE A 181 2.71 12.36 1.14
N SER A 182 1.82 12.82 2.00
CA SER A 182 0.94 13.96 1.80
C SER A 182 1.13 14.97 2.95
N SER A 183 0.58 16.16 2.82
CA SER A 183 0.62 17.18 3.88
C SER A 183 -0.15 16.79 5.16
N SER A 184 -1.16 15.95 5.04
CA SER A 184 -2.03 15.58 6.17
C SER A 184 -1.78 14.17 6.70
N PHE A 185 -1.14 13.31 5.90
CA PHE A 185 -0.85 11.92 6.30
C PHE A 185 0.32 11.34 5.51
N SER A 186 0.92 10.28 6.03
CA SER A 186 1.73 9.37 5.24
C SER A 186 1.22 7.94 5.37
N ILE A 187 1.42 7.16 4.31
CA ILE A 187 1.05 5.74 4.25
C ILE A 187 2.28 4.96 3.85
N SER A 188 2.61 3.94 4.63
CA SER A 188 3.53 2.89 4.19
C SER A 188 2.70 1.65 3.86
N ARG A 189 2.54 1.40 2.57
CA ARG A 189 1.77 0.29 2.02
C ARG A 189 2.69 -0.87 1.69
N VAL A 190 2.21 -2.09 1.92
CA VAL A 190 2.93 -3.31 1.56
C VAL A 190 2.10 -4.12 0.55
N LYS A 191 2.64 -4.32 -0.65
CA LYS A 191 2.11 -5.26 -1.64
C LYS A 191 2.96 -6.53 -1.64
N ARG A 192 2.33 -7.70 -1.76
CA ARG A 192 2.99 -9.00 -1.70
C ARG A 192 2.75 -9.76 -2.99
N PHE A 193 3.79 -10.46 -3.44
CA PHE A 193 3.76 -11.34 -4.59
C PHE A 193 4.37 -12.68 -4.17
N ASN A 194 3.66 -13.76 -4.43
CA ASN A 194 4.18 -15.10 -4.24
C ASN A 194 4.60 -15.65 -5.58
N VAL A 195 5.91 -15.72 -5.83
CA VAL A 195 6.47 -16.15 -7.10
C VAL A 195 6.83 -17.64 -7.01
N THR A 196 6.31 -18.42 -7.94
CA THR A 196 6.64 -19.84 -8.11
C THR A 196 7.35 -20.03 -9.44
N VAL A 197 8.63 -20.44 -9.37
CA VAL A 197 9.41 -20.80 -10.57
C VAL A 197 9.43 -22.31 -10.70
N THR A 198 8.81 -22.81 -11.77
CA THR A 198 8.78 -24.24 -12.08
C THR A 198 10.00 -24.63 -12.90
N GLY A 199 10.71 -25.66 -12.46
CA GLY A 199 11.86 -26.18 -13.18
C GLY A 199 11.46 -26.72 -14.54
N ALA A 200 12.31 -26.55 -15.55
CA ALA A 200 12.12 -27.18 -16.85
C ALA A 200 11.99 -28.70 -16.67
N VAL A 201 10.84 -29.27 -17.04
CA VAL A 201 10.64 -30.70 -17.01
C VAL A 201 11.65 -31.32 -18.01
N PRO A 202 12.63 -32.14 -17.57
CA PRO A 202 13.50 -32.82 -18.52
C PRO A 202 12.68 -33.92 -19.14
N GLY A 203 12.09 -33.69 -20.33
CA GLY A 203 11.41 -34.77 -21.02
C GLY A 203 10.26 -34.36 -21.93
N SER A 204 10.50 -33.50 -22.88
CA SER A 204 9.93 -33.65 -24.23
C SER A 204 10.88 -33.03 -25.24
N GLY A 205 11.95 -33.76 -25.47
CA GLY A 205 12.88 -33.50 -26.56
C GLY A 205 12.15 -33.53 -27.89
N LEU A 206 11.65 -32.42 -28.35
CA LEU A 206 11.43 -32.20 -29.77
C LEU A 206 12.80 -31.85 -30.36
N SER A 207 13.34 -32.80 -31.10
CA SER A 207 14.55 -32.69 -31.88
C SER A 207 14.55 -31.38 -32.70
N PRO A 208 15.68 -30.67 -32.85
CA PRO A 208 15.76 -29.41 -33.60
C PRO A 208 15.48 -29.53 -35.11
N ALA A 209 15.04 -30.68 -35.60
CA ALA A 209 14.72 -30.91 -37.00
C ALA A 209 13.27 -30.66 -37.42
N ALA A 210 12.36 -30.22 -36.49
CA ALA A 210 10.94 -30.01 -36.78
C ALA A 210 10.47 -28.55 -36.76
N VAL A 211 11.38 -27.57 -36.68
CA VAL A 211 11.01 -26.12 -36.57
C VAL A 211 11.05 -25.39 -37.91
N ALA A 212 10.86 -26.07 -39.03
CA ALA A 212 10.78 -25.40 -40.34
C ALA A 212 9.34 -25.13 -40.82
N GLY A 213 8.31 -25.26 -40.01
CA GLY A 213 6.92 -25.18 -40.50
C GLY A 213 5.89 -24.43 -39.63
N GLY A 214 6.27 -23.80 -38.49
CA GLY A 214 5.31 -23.37 -37.49
C GLY A 214 5.19 -21.87 -37.16
N CYS A 215 5.93 -20.99 -37.83
CA CYS A 215 5.97 -19.57 -37.43
C CYS A 215 4.69 -18.73 -37.70
N ALA A 216 3.71 -19.25 -38.44
CA ALA A 216 2.48 -18.54 -38.72
C ALA A 216 1.37 -18.74 -37.66
N ALA A 217 1.33 -19.88 -36.96
CA ALA A 217 0.26 -20.20 -36.03
C ALA A 217 0.43 -19.53 -34.65
N VAL A 218 1.67 -19.37 -34.19
CA VAL A 218 1.95 -18.78 -32.85
C VAL A 218 1.65 -17.28 -32.85
N ALA A 219 1.94 -16.56 -33.93
CA ALA A 219 1.60 -15.13 -34.05
C ALA A 219 0.09 -14.88 -33.99
N VAL A 220 -0.72 -15.76 -34.58
CA VAL A 220 -2.19 -15.62 -34.55
C VAL A 220 -2.74 -15.88 -33.15
N VAL A 221 -2.22 -16.85 -32.41
CA VAL A 221 -2.66 -17.14 -31.04
C VAL A 221 -2.31 -16.00 -30.07
N LEU A 222 -1.12 -15.40 -30.21
CA LEU A 222 -0.72 -14.24 -29.39
C LEU A 222 -1.55 -12.98 -29.71
N LEU A 223 -1.88 -12.76 -30.99
CA LEU A 223 -2.77 -11.66 -31.37
C LEU A 223 -4.20 -11.87 -30.86
N LEU A 224 -4.72 -13.09 -30.89
CA LEU A 224 -6.04 -13.40 -30.35
C LEU A 224 -6.07 -13.28 -28.82
N ALA A 225 -5.01 -13.68 -28.12
CA ALA A 225 -4.87 -13.49 -26.67
C ALA A 225 -4.82 -11.99 -26.31
N ALA A 226 -4.07 -11.18 -27.06
CA ALA A 226 -4.03 -9.74 -26.85
C ALA A 226 -5.39 -9.07 -27.08
N VAL A 227 -6.12 -9.50 -28.13
CA VAL A 227 -7.47 -9.03 -28.42
C VAL A 227 -8.44 -9.40 -27.30
N VAL A 228 -8.36 -10.62 -26.77
CA VAL A 228 -9.21 -11.06 -25.65
C VAL A 228 -8.91 -10.28 -24.37
N VAL A 229 -7.66 -9.98 -24.07
CA VAL A 229 -7.27 -9.16 -22.91
C VAL A 229 -7.79 -7.72 -23.07
N VAL A 230 -7.61 -7.11 -24.25
CA VAL A 230 -8.14 -5.77 -24.55
C VAL A 230 -9.67 -5.75 -24.48
N TYR A 231 -10.32 -6.78 -25.03
CA TYR A 231 -11.79 -6.90 -25.00
C TYR A 231 -12.32 -7.07 -23.57
N ARG A 232 -11.67 -7.88 -22.74
CA ARG A 232 -12.02 -8.06 -21.32
C ARG A 232 -11.79 -6.77 -20.52
N ARG A 233 -10.71 -6.03 -20.78
CA ARG A 233 -10.48 -4.71 -20.18
C ARG A 233 -11.58 -3.71 -20.60
N ARG A 234 -11.90 -3.60 -21.88
CA ARG A 234 -12.98 -2.71 -22.36
C ARG A 234 -14.34 -3.07 -21.76
N ARG A 235 -14.66 -4.37 -21.65
CA ARG A 235 -15.92 -4.82 -21.06
C ARG A 235 -16.04 -4.46 -19.57
N ARG A 236 -14.94 -4.51 -18.81
CA ARG A 236 -14.91 -4.05 -17.41
C ARG A 236 -15.11 -2.53 -17.31
N TYR A 237 -14.53 -1.76 -18.21
CA TYR A 237 -14.74 -0.31 -18.26
C TYR A 237 -16.18 0.05 -18.65
N SER A 238 -16.80 -0.69 -19.58
CA SER A 238 -18.20 -0.46 -19.95
C SER A 238 -19.18 -0.86 -18.84
N GLN A 239 -18.88 -1.90 -18.06
CA GLN A 239 -19.71 -2.27 -16.91
C GLN A 239 -19.54 -1.30 -15.73
N ALA A 240 -18.36 -0.73 -15.53
CA ALA A 240 -18.14 0.33 -14.56
C ALA A 240 -18.90 1.62 -14.95
N ALA A 241 -18.93 1.96 -16.25
CA ALA A 241 -19.65 3.13 -16.76
C ALA A 241 -21.19 2.96 -16.73
N GLN A 242 -21.72 1.72 -16.81
CA GLN A 242 -23.15 1.47 -16.69
C GLN A 242 -23.64 1.45 -15.23
N ASN A 243 -22.78 1.01 -14.29
CA ASN A 243 -23.12 1.11 -12.87
C ASN A 243 -23.11 2.54 -12.32
N ASP A 244 -22.36 3.46 -12.97
CA ASP A 244 -22.39 4.89 -12.61
C ASP A 244 -23.68 5.60 -13.07
N SER A 245 -24.44 5.00 -13.97
CA SER A 245 -25.70 5.58 -14.47
C SER A 245 -26.92 5.22 -13.60
N ASP A 246 -26.84 4.15 -12.82
CA ASP A 246 -27.98 3.65 -12.03
C ASP A 246 -27.92 4.05 -10.53
N VAL A 247 -26.86 4.71 -10.10
CA VAL A 247 -26.66 5.14 -8.67
C VAL A 247 -26.96 6.64 -8.47
N ASN A 248 -27.64 7.28 -9.39
CA ASN A 248 -27.99 8.70 -9.25
C ASN A 248 -29.31 8.94 -8.52
N ASN A 249 -29.71 8.06 -7.59
CA ASN A 249 -30.86 8.34 -6.72
C ASN A 249 -30.81 7.60 -5.38
N SER A 250 -29.79 7.86 -4.55
CA SER A 250 -29.89 7.82 -3.10
C SER A 250 -28.65 8.44 -2.48
N ASP A 251 -28.88 9.45 -1.64
CA ASP A 251 -27.86 10.15 -0.82
C ASP A 251 -27.12 9.19 0.11
N GLN A 252 -26.00 8.63 -0.37
CA GLN A 252 -24.91 8.15 0.49
C GLN A 252 -23.66 8.10 -0.37
N LYS A 253 -22.78 9.07 -0.19
CA LYS A 253 -21.46 9.08 -0.81
C LYS A 253 -20.57 8.02 -0.15
N ASP A 254 -20.66 6.78 -0.58
CA ASP A 254 -19.63 5.80 -0.33
C ASP A 254 -18.55 5.96 -1.40
N TYR A 255 -17.41 6.45 -0.99
CA TYR A 255 -16.21 6.45 -1.82
C TYR A 255 -15.42 5.17 -1.53
N PRO A 256 -15.28 4.25 -2.49
CA PRO A 256 -14.36 3.15 -2.34
C PRO A 256 -12.94 3.66 -2.62
N LEU A 257 -12.16 3.83 -1.60
CA LEU A 257 -10.76 4.20 -1.72
C LEU A 257 -9.87 3.00 -1.49
N ASN A 258 -9.18 2.59 -2.53
CA ASN A 258 -7.93 1.84 -2.42
C ASN A 258 -6.80 2.72 -1.83
N GLN A 259 -7.17 3.68 -1.00
CA GLN A 259 -6.28 4.62 -0.33
C GLN A 259 -6.91 5.01 0.98
N ILE A 260 -6.13 5.25 1.99
CA ILE A 260 -6.55 6.04 3.13
C ILE A 260 -6.82 7.44 2.57
N GLN A 261 -8.09 7.77 2.41
CA GLN A 261 -8.47 9.14 2.09
C GLN A 261 -8.77 9.85 3.39
N THR A 262 -8.04 10.92 3.62
CA THR A 262 -8.43 11.93 4.56
C THR A 262 -9.41 12.85 3.85
N GLU A 263 -10.70 12.72 4.11
CA GLU A 263 -11.66 13.71 3.68
C GLU A 263 -11.91 14.70 4.81
N ALA A 264 -11.72 15.94 4.47
CA ALA A 264 -12.13 17.16 5.15
C ALA A 264 -11.74 17.31 6.63
N ALA A 265 -10.63 17.97 6.85
CA ALA A 265 -10.48 18.78 8.05
C ALA A 265 -11.60 19.82 8.08
N LYS A 266 -12.63 19.62 8.88
CA LYS A 266 -13.49 20.72 9.33
C LYS A 266 -12.80 21.38 10.50
N GLU A 267 -12.05 22.43 10.22
CA GLU A 267 -11.55 23.32 11.24
C GLU A 267 -12.73 24.15 11.72
N THR A 268 -13.29 23.82 12.85
CA THR A 268 -14.25 24.68 13.53
C THR A 268 -13.48 25.42 14.59
N VAL A 269 -13.08 26.64 14.28
CA VAL A 269 -12.54 27.58 15.27
C VAL A 269 -13.74 28.18 16.00
N PHE A 270 -13.89 27.84 17.26
CA PHE A 270 -14.79 28.58 18.16
C PHE A 270 -14.02 29.74 18.78
N HIS A 271 -14.53 30.90 18.58
CA HIS A 271 -14.13 32.11 19.31
C HIS A 271 -14.72 32.14 20.71
#